data_91cb65cfd3fa0e52691b83498f07b8f2
#
_entry.id   91cb65cfd3fa0e52691b83498f07b8f2
#
_cell.length_a   1.000
_cell.length_b   1.000
_cell.length_c   1.000
_cell.angle_alpha   90.00
_cell.angle_beta   90.00
_cell.angle_gamma   90.00
#
_symmetry.space_group_name_H-M   'P 1'
#
loop_
_entity.id
_entity.type
_entity.pdbx_description
1 polymer ?
#
loop_
_entity_poly.entity_id
_entity_poly.type
_entity_poly.pdbx_seq_one_letter_code
_entity_poly.pdbx_strand_id
1 'polypeptide(L)'
;MHSSAYGFISYIMKNVQVPDGMTRLLLADIRGDAPTGTFLLNLNGQMIGWVTDDYERDQLTNLTTAMAISDYKTILEKLSNGIAAPYLGVRGQEVSTAMEENGMPAGVYVADCIQNGPAYNAGIQNGDVIVKIGEKNILSMKEYENQLEALHQGDTVTVTVQRKSVNEYKELE
;
A
#
# COMPACT_ATOMS: atom_id res chain seq x y z
N MET A 1 26.23 17.39 11.99
CA MET A 1 27.26 16.78 11.13
C MET A 1 26.48 16.17 9.96
N HIS A 2 26.74 16.59 8.70
CA HIS A 2 26.09 15.98 7.55
C HIS A 2 26.99 14.84 7.08
N SER A 3 26.47 13.61 7.10
CA SER A 3 27.16 12.44 6.58
C SER A 3 26.46 11.99 5.29
N SER A 4 27.24 11.59 4.30
CA SER A 4 26.75 10.91 3.10
C SER A 4 27.44 9.55 3.01
N ALA A 5 26.66 8.54 2.62
CA ALA A 5 27.15 7.20 2.35
C ALA A 5 26.80 6.82 0.92
N TYR A 6 27.47 5.82 0.36
CA TYR A 6 27.16 5.29 -0.95
C TYR A 6 27.03 3.77 -0.89
N GLY A 7 26.25 3.21 -1.80
CA GLY A 7 26.02 1.80 -1.93
C GLY A 7 25.29 1.47 -3.22
N PHE A 8 24.83 0.23 -3.34
CA PHE A 8 24.13 -0.26 -4.50
C PHE A 8 22.73 -0.74 -4.12
N ILE A 9 21.77 -0.59 -5.02
CA ILE A 9 20.48 -1.27 -4.88
C ILE A 9 20.72 -2.75 -5.22
N SER A 10 20.72 -3.57 -4.19
CA SER A 10 20.99 -5.01 -4.31
C SER A 10 19.77 -5.80 -4.75
N TYR A 11 18.58 -5.34 -4.35
CA TYR A 11 17.31 -5.99 -4.67
C TYR A 11 16.13 -5.02 -4.67
N ILE A 12 15.12 -5.31 -5.47
CA ILE A 12 13.83 -4.60 -5.48
C ILE A 12 12.73 -5.59 -5.14
N MET A 13 12.13 -5.44 -3.97
CA MET A 13 10.92 -6.17 -3.61
C MET A 13 9.72 -5.48 -4.25
N LYS A 14 8.90 -6.27 -4.94
CA LYS A 14 7.66 -5.80 -5.57
C LYS A 14 6.44 -6.24 -4.76
N ASN A 15 5.34 -5.53 -4.95
CA ASN A 15 4.04 -5.88 -4.38
C ASN A 15 4.08 -5.97 -2.84
N VAL A 16 4.74 -5.01 -2.20
CA VAL A 16 4.70 -4.88 -0.75
C VAL A 16 3.43 -4.12 -0.36
N GLN A 17 2.63 -4.72 0.51
CA GLN A 17 1.38 -4.14 0.97
C GLN A 17 1.64 -2.91 1.84
N VAL A 18 1.04 -1.80 1.45
CA VAL A 18 0.96 -0.57 2.23
C VAL A 18 -0.50 -0.21 2.46
N PRO A 19 -0.83 0.70 3.36
CA PRO A 19 -2.20 1.20 3.44
C PRO A 19 -2.67 1.74 2.09
N ASP A 20 -3.82 1.23 1.64
CA ASP A 20 -4.51 1.62 0.41
C ASP A 20 -3.74 1.41 -0.91
N GLY A 21 -2.78 0.49 -0.92
CA GLY A 21 -2.05 0.20 -2.16
C GLY A 21 -0.89 -0.77 -2.01
N MET A 22 -0.07 -0.78 -3.04
CA MET A 22 1.16 -1.57 -3.13
C MET A 22 2.36 -0.67 -3.43
N THR A 23 3.51 -1.04 -2.89
CA THR A 23 4.77 -0.32 -3.14
C THR A 23 5.91 -1.26 -3.46
N ARG A 24 7.00 -0.69 -3.95
CA ARG A 24 8.29 -1.37 -4.11
C ARG A 24 9.24 -0.92 -3.01
N LEU A 25 9.92 -1.89 -2.43
CA LEU A 25 11.03 -1.61 -1.52
C LEU A 25 12.35 -1.82 -2.25
N LEU A 26 13.24 -0.85 -2.06
CA LEU A 26 14.62 -0.89 -2.51
C LEU A 26 15.46 -1.40 -1.33
N LEU A 27 16.18 -2.48 -1.53
CA LEU A 27 17.15 -2.96 -0.55
C LEU A 27 18.55 -2.58 -1.03
N ALA A 28 19.21 -1.72 -0.25
CA ALA A 28 20.46 -1.11 -0.62
C ALA A 28 21.59 -1.57 0.31
N ASP A 29 22.73 -1.95 -0.27
CA ASP A 29 23.99 -2.17 0.46
C ASP A 29 24.64 -0.81 0.72
N ILE A 30 24.25 -0.18 1.82
CA ILE A 30 24.78 1.11 2.24
C ILE A 30 25.63 0.87 3.49
N ARG A 31 26.89 1.27 3.42
CA ARG A 31 27.79 1.21 4.56
C ARG A 31 27.60 2.44 5.45
N GLY A 32 27.13 2.21 6.66
CA GLY A 32 26.93 3.24 7.68
C GLY A 32 25.47 3.30 8.15
N ASP A 33 25.23 4.16 9.11
CA ASP A 33 23.89 4.41 9.66
C ASP A 33 23.09 5.26 8.69
N ALA A 34 21.97 4.73 8.22
CA ALA A 34 21.00 5.45 7.40
C ALA A 34 19.66 5.48 8.15
N PRO A 35 19.44 6.47 9.02
CA PRO A 35 18.20 6.54 9.80
C PRO A 35 16.97 6.71 8.89
N THR A 36 15.83 6.26 9.38
CA THR A 36 14.51 6.43 8.74
C THR A 36 14.31 7.87 8.29
N GLY A 37 13.82 8.04 7.06
CA GLY A 37 13.65 9.34 6.42
C GLY A 37 14.89 9.85 5.65
N THR A 38 16.03 9.13 5.69
CA THR A 38 17.18 9.45 4.85
C THR A 38 16.85 9.28 3.38
N PHE A 39 17.18 10.28 2.55
CA PHE A 39 16.92 10.21 1.11
C PHE A 39 17.99 9.40 0.38
N LEU A 40 17.56 8.55 -0.54
CA LEU A 40 18.41 7.90 -1.51
C LEU A 40 18.43 8.70 -2.80
N LEU A 41 19.63 9.02 -3.28
CA LEU A 41 19.84 9.75 -4.53
C LEU A 41 20.59 8.86 -5.52
N ASN A 42 20.26 8.98 -6.81
CA ASN A 42 21.08 8.39 -7.86
C ASN A 42 22.32 9.26 -8.14
N LEU A 43 23.19 8.81 -9.03
CA LEU A 43 24.43 9.53 -9.40
C LEU A 43 24.17 10.90 -10.07
N ASN A 44 22.97 11.14 -10.55
CA ASN A 44 22.55 12.42 -11.12
C ASN A 44 21.95 13.37 -10.06
N GLY A 45 21.96 12.99 -8.77
CA GLY A 45 21.36 13.76 -7.68
C GLY A 45 19.83 13.71 -7.63
N GLN A 46 19.18 12.81 -8.36
CA GLN A 46 17.74 12.64 -8.34
C GLN A 46 17.35 11.71 -7.20
N MET A 47 16.30 12.07 -6.46
CA MET A 47 15.75 11.24 -5.40
C MET A 47 15.10 9.98 -5.99
N ILE A 48 15.50 8.81 -5.48
CA ILE A 48 14.95 7.51 -5.88
C ILE A 48 14.14 6.84 -4.78
N GLY A 49 14.29 7.28 -3.55
CA GLY A 49 13.53 6.75 -2.42
C GLY A 49 13.93 7.37 -1.09
N TRP A 50 13.34 6.88 -0.02
CA TRP A 50 13.71 7.24 1.35
C TRP A 50 13.73 6.00 2.25
N VAL A 51 14.65 5.99 3.20
CA VAL A 51 14.84 4.90 4.16
C VAL A 51 13.61 4.77 5.05
N THR A 52 13.19 3.54 5.31
CA THR A 52 12.11 3.18 6.23
C THR A 52 12.50 1.95 7.04
N ASP A 53 12.00 1.88 8.28
CA ASP A 53 12.07 0.73 9.17
C ASP A 53 10.71 -0.03 9.28
N ASP A 54 9.63 0.52 8.71
CA ASP A 54 8.29 -0.07 8.79
C ASP A 54 8.17 -1.48 8.17
N TYR A 55 9.11 -1.85 7.30
CA TYR A 55 9.10 -3.09 6.54
C TYR A 55 10.40 -3.89 6.71
N GLU A 56 11.11 -3.66 7.80
CA GLU A 56 12.27 -4.49 8.15
C GLU A 56 11.80 -5.94 8.36
N ARG A 57 12.25 -6.82 7.47
CA ARG A 57 12.09 -8.25 7.68
C ARG A 57 13.21 -8.73 8.59
N ASP A 58 12.82 -9.39 9.67
CA ASP A 58 13.72 -10.04 10.60
C ASP A 58 14.96 -10.67 9.92
N GLN A 59 16.12 -10.20 10.34
CA GLN A 59 17.41 -10.91 10.38
C GLN A 59 18.11 -11.35 9.09
N LEU A 60 17.65 -11.04 7.88
CA LEU A 60 18.28 -11.61 6.69
C LEU A 60 19.22 -10.67 5.94
N THR A 61 19.23 -9.38 6.24
CA THR A 61 20.06 -8.48 5.43
C THR A 61 20.61 -7.34 6.27
N ASN A 62 21.93 -7.19 6.25
CA ASN A 62 22.60 -5.92 6.56
C ASN A 62 22.29 -4.85 5.48
N LEU A 63 21.10 -4.91 4.88
CA LEU A 63 20.67 -4.03 3.80
C LEU A 63 19.73 -2.98 4.36
N THR A 64 19.94 -1.74 3.95
CA THR A 64 19.03 -0.65 4.25
C THR A 64 17.77 -0.77 3.39
N THR A 65 16.60 -0.74 4.03
CA THR A 65 15.32 -0.76 3.34
C THR A 65 14.85 0.65 3.03
N ALA A 66 14.39 0.89 1.81
CA ALA A 66 13.85 2.18 1.40
C ALA A 66 12.62 2.03 0.52
N MET A 67 11.68 2.96 0.62
CA MET A 67 10.50 3.06 -0.24
C MET A 67 10.88 3.71 -1.57
N ALA A 68 10.40 3.15 -2.70
CA ALA A 68 10.66 3.70 -4.02
C ALA A 68 9.77 4.93 -4.30
N ILE A 69 10.37 6.09 -4.56
CA ILE A 69 9.63 7.34 -4.77
C ILE A 69 8.66 7.29 -5.95
N SER A 70 8.96 6.48 -6.97
CA SER A 70 8.14 6.37 -8.16
C SER A 70 6.69 5.91 -7.90
N ASP A 71 6.47 5.21 -6.80
CA ASP A 71 5.14 4.70 -6.42
C ASP A 71 4.31 5.76 -5.68
N TYR A 72 4.96 6.81 -5.21
CA TYR A 72 4.35 7.90 -4.44
C TYR A 72 4.25 9.22 -5.20
N LYS A 73 4.65 9.24 -6.47
CA LYS A 73 4.72 10.48 -7.26
C LYS A 73 3.40 11.24 -7.27
N THR A 74 2.30 10.57 -7.59
CA THR A 74 0.96 11.18 -7.64
C THR A 74 0.54 11.73 -6.27
N ILE A 75 0.79 10.98 -5.20
CA ILE A 75 0.48 11.41 -3.82
C ILE A 75 1.31 12.63 -3.44
N LEU A 76 2.61 12.60 -3.73
CA LEU A 76 3.52 13.72 -3.44
C LEU A 76 3.14 14.99 -4.23
N GLU A 77 2.74 14.85 -5.50
CA GLU A 77 2.23 15.96 -6.30
C GLU A 77 0.95 16.56 -5.71
N LYS A 78 -0.01 15.72 -5.29
CA LYS A 78 -1.24 16.19 -4.62
C LYS A 78 -0.89 16.95 -3.33
N LEU A 79 -0.10 16.35 -2.45
CA LEU A 79 0.29 16.95 -1.17
C LEU A 79 1.06 18.25 -1.34
N SER A 80 1.98 18.35 -2.32
CA SER A 80 2.72 19.58 -2.60
C SER A 80 1.84 20.73 -3.09
N ASN A 81 0.70 20.40 -3.68
CA ASN A 81 -0.33 21.37 -4.09
C ASN A 81 -1.42 21.61 -3.02
N GLY A 82 -1.21 21.12 -1.79
CA GLY A 82 -2.17 21.26 -0.70
C GLY A 82 -3.44 20.41 -0.85
N ILE A 83 -3.42 19.42 -1.75
CA ILE A 83 -4.54 18.49 -1.97
C ILE A 83 -4.29 17.26 -1.08
N ALA A 84 -5.23 16.99 -0.18
CA ALA A 84 -5.16 15.80 0.66
C ALA A 84 -5.32 14.53 -0.18
N ALA A 85 -4.50 13.51 0.10
CA ALA A 85 -4.67 12.20 -0.49
C ALA A 85 -5.86 11.47 0.16
N PRO A 86 -6.74 10.84 -0.61
CA PRO A 86 -7.78 9.98 -0.07
C PRO A 86 -7.17 8.84 0.73
N TYR A 87 -7.84 8.42 1.80
CA TYR A 87 -7.36 7.40 2.70
C TYR A 87 -8.52 6.57 3.24
N LEU A 88 -8.51 5.27 3.00
CA LEU A 88 -9.47 4.31 3.54
C LEU A 88 -8.87 3.52 4.71
N GLY A 89 -7.59 3.24 4.65
CA GLY A 89 -6.84 2.56 5.71
C GLY A 89 -6.92 1.04 5.64
N VAL A 90 -6.90 0.48 4.44
CA VAL A 90 -6.90 -0.97 4.20
C VAL A 90 -5.52 -1.43 3.77
N ARG A 91 -5.00 -2.47 4.42
CA ARG A 91 -3.89 -3.27 3.90
C ARG A 91 -4.48 -4.49 3.21
N GLY A 92 -4.26 -4.63 1.93
CA GLY A 92 -4.89 -5.69 1.14
C GLY A 92 -4.05 -6.14 -0.03
N GLN A 93 -4.55 -7.16 -0.69
CA GLN A 93 -3.97 -7.67 -1.93
C GLN A 93 -5.08 -8.09 -2.89
N GLU A 94 -4.77 -8.09 -4.16
CA GLU A 94 -5.66 -8.63 -5.17
C GLU A 94 -5.91 -10.12 -4.90
N VAL A 95 -7.17 -10.54 -5.04
CA VAL A 95 -7.53 -11.96 -4.96
C VAL A 95 -6.89 -12.66 -6.15
N SER A 96 -6.03 -13.63 -5.88
CA SER A 96 -5.35 -14.39 -6.94
C SER A 96 -6.27 -15.44 -7.56
N THR A 97 -5.96 -15.87 -8.78
CA THR A 97 -6.70 -16.96 -9.45
C THR A 97 -6.83 -18.22 -8.59
N ALA A 98 -5.78 -18.58 -7.85
CA ALA A 98 -5.84 -19.71 -6.93
C ALA A 98 -6.82 -19.50 -5.75
N MET A 99 -7.00 -18.25 -5.30
CA MET A 99 -8.00 -17.93 -4.27
C MET A 99 -9.41 -17.96 -4.86
N GLU A 100 -9.59 -17.50 -6.11
CA GLU A 100 -10.88 -17.57 -6.82
C GLU A 100 -11.30 -19.02 -7.08
N GLU A 101 -10.39 -19.88 -7.48
CA GLU A 101 -10.63 -21.33 -7.64
C GLU A 101 -11.07 -22.00 -6.33
N ASN A 102 -10.70 -21.45 -5.18
CA ASN A 102 -11.17 -21.86 -3.85
C ASN A 102 -12.45 -21.14 -3.41
N GLY A 103 -13.15 -20.46 -4.33
CA GLY A 103 -14.45 -19.84 -4.10
C GLY A 103 -14.40 -18.44 -3.47
N MET A 104 -13.25 -17.78 -3.45
CA MET A 104 -13.16 -16.38 -3.02
C MET A 104 -13.62 -15.47 -4.17
N PRO A 105 -14.46 -14.45 -3.92
CA PRO A 105 -14.85 -13.52 -4.96
C PRO A 105 -13.65 -12.70 -5.45
N ALA A 106 -13.65 -12.32 -6.73
CA ALA A 106 -12.66 -11.38 -7.27
C ALA A 106 -12.77 -10.03 -6.58
N GLY A 107 -11.65 -9.38 -6.31
CA GLY A 107 -11.62 -8.12 -5.60
C GLY A 107 -10.31 -7.89 -4.83
N VAL A 108 -10.38 -7.04 -3.81
CA VAL A 108 -9.27 -6.78 -2.90
C VAL A 108 -9.53 -7.44 -1.54
N TYR A 109 -8.76 -8.49 -1.26
CA TYR A 109 -8.78 -9.17 0.04
C TYR A 109 -8.17 -8.28 1.11
N VAL A 110 -8.92 -8.04 2.18
CA VAL A 110 -8.50 -7.24 3.34
C VAL A 110 -7.67 -8.10 4.28
N ALA A 111 -6.38 -7.86 4.30
CA ALA A 111 -5.46 -8.52 5.23
C ALA A 111 -5.48 -7.84 6.60
N ASP A 112 -5.60 -6.50 6.63
CA ASP A 112 -5.66 -5.71 7.85
C ASP A 112 -6.35 -4.36 7.60
N CYS A 113 -6.95 -3.79 8.66
CA CYS A 113 -7.46 -2.42 8.67
C CYS A 113 -6.70 -1.60 9.71
N ILE A 114 -6.28 -0.42 9.31
CA ILE A 114 -5.62 0.53 10.21
C ILE A 114 -6.62 0.93 11.31
N GLN A 115 -6.22 0.70 12.55
CA GLN A 115 -7.05 1.00 13.73
C GLN A 115 -7.48 2.47 13.73
N ASN A 116 -8.77 2.71 13.98
CA ASN A 116 -9.40 4.03 13.92
C ASN A 116 -9.37 4.69 12.53
N GLY A 117 -8.99 3.97 11.48
CA GLY A 117 -9.11 4.43 10.10
C GLY A 117 -10.57 4.38 9.59
N PRO A 118 -10.86 5.01 8.43
CA PRO A 118 -12.23 5.02 7.88
C PRO A 118 -12.82 3.63 7.67
N ALA A 119 -12.08 2.69 7.07
CA ALA A 119 -12.53 1.33 6.86
C ALA A 119 -12.84 0.59 8.18
N TYR A 120 -11.95 0.73 9.16
CA TYR A 120 -12.14 0.14 10.50
C TYR A 120 -13.42 0.68 11.15
N ASN A 121 -13.63 2.00 11.11
CA ASN A 121 -14.81 2.65 11.71
C ASN A 121 -16.11 2.30 10.96
N ALA A 122 -16.03 2.00 9.66
CA ALA A 122 -17.16 1.52 8.86
C ALA A 122 -17.48 0.03 9.10
N GLY A 123 -16.64 -0.71 9.85
CA GLY A 123 -16.86 -2.11 10.18
C GLY A 123 -16.30 -3.12 9.17
N ILE A 124 -15.41 -2.67 8.27
CA ILE A 124 -14.64 -3.57 7.41
C ILE A 124 -13.65 -4.34 8.30
N GLN A 125 -13.50 -5.64 8.04
CA GLN A 125 -12.72 -6.55 8.88
C GLN A 125 -11.71 -7.34 8.04
N ASN A 126 -10.70 -7.85 8.73
CA ASN A 126 -9.77 -8.82 8.15
C ASN A 126 -10.53 -10.03 7.60
N GLY A 127 -10.22 -10.43 6.39
CA GLY A 127 -10.90 -11.53 5.69
C GLY A 127 -12.06 -11.10 4.81
N ASP A 128 -12.47 -9.84 4.82
CA ASP A 128 -13.40 -9.30 3.84
C ASP A 128 -12.75 -9.21 2.46
N VAL A 129 -13.57 -9.22 1.42
CA VAL A 129 -13.14 -8.90 0.06
C VAL A 129 -13.90 -7.67 -0.41
N ILE A 130 -13.22 -6.58 -0.67
CA ILE A 130 -13.80 -5.37 -1.26
C ILE A 130 -14.08 -5.66 -2.73
N VAL A 131 -15.35 -5.59 -3.10
CA VAL A 131 -15.83 -5.91 -4.46
C VAL A 131 -16.39 -4.69 -5.18
N LYS A 132 -16.72 -3.60 -4.44
CA LYS A 132 -17.28 -2.38 -5.04
C LYS A 132 -16.98 -1.17 -4.16
N ILE A 133 -16.72 -0.01 -4.79
CA ILE A 133 -16.60 1.30 -4.14
C ILE A 133 -17.48 2.28 -4.92
N GLY A 134 -18.50 2.83 -4.25
CA GLY A 134 -19.57 3.58 -4.91
C GLY A 134 -20.24 2.71 -5.98
N GLU A 135 -20.32 3.20 -7.22
CA GLU A 135 -20.89 2.46 -8.35
C GLU A 135 -19.89 1.60 -9.13
N LYS A 136 -18.61 1.58 -8.73
CA LYS A 136 -17.54 0.90 -9.46
C LYS A 136 -17.21 -0.45 -8.86
N ASN A 137 -17.25 -1.49 -9.68
CA ASN A 137 -16.74 -2.81 -9.30
C ASN A 137 -15.21 -2.74 -9.16
N ILE A 138 -14.71 -3.49 -8.20
CA ILE A 138 -13.29 -3.61 -7.88
C ILE A 138 -12.88 -5.06 -8.11
N LEU A 139 -12.14 -5.32 -9.18
CA LEU A 139 -11.65 -6.65 -9.54
C LEU A 139 -10.14 -6.78 -9.36
N SER A 140 -9.44 -5.67 -9.16
CA SER A 140 -7.98 -5.64 -9.01
C SER A 140 -7.53 -4.57 -8.03
N MET A 141 -6.31 -4.68 -7.52
CA MET A 141 -5.70 -3.65 -6.69
C MET A 141 -5.58 -2.32 -7.46
N LYS A 142 -5.31 -2.38 -8.76
CA LYS A 142 -5.23 -1.18 -9.60
C LYS A 142 -6.55 -0.42 -9.71
N GLU A 143 -7.67 -1.13 -9.83
CA GLU A 143 -9.00 -0.51 -9.85
C GLU A 143 -9.36 0.11 -8.50
N TYR A 144 -8.97 -0.57 -7.41
CA TYR A 144 -9.09 -0.04 -6.05
C TYR A 144 -8.33 1.27 -5.88
N GLU A 145 -7.05 1.30 -6.23
CA GLU A 145 -6.21 2.51 -6.17
C GLU A 145 -6.78 3.64 -7.02
N ASN A 146 -7.16 3.35 -8.28
CA ASN A 146 -7.74 4.35 -9.18
C ASN A 146 -9.06 4.92 -8.63
N GLN A 147 -9.89 4.06 -8.01
CA GLN A 147 -11.15 4.52 -7.44
C GLN A 147 -10.93 5.39 -6.20
N LEU A 148 -9.96 5.05 -5.35
CA LEU A 148 -9.58 5.93 -4.23
C LEU A 148 -9.01 7.26 -4.72
N GLU A 149 -8.14 7.25 -5.72
CA GLU A 149 -7.56 8.48 -6.29
C GLU A 149 -8.61 9.45 -6.86
N ALA A 150 -9.77 8.94 -7.27
CA ALA A 150 -10.89 9.74 -7.79
C ALA A 150 -11.72 10.42 -6.70
N LEU A 151 -11.58 10.00 -5.43
CA LEU A 151 -12.29 10.59 -4.28
C LEU A 151 -11.57 11.83 -3.76
N HIS A 152 -12.32 12.66 -3.02
CA HIS A 152 -11.82 13.86 -2.37
C HIS A 152 -11.96 13.75 -0.85
N GLN A 153 -11.18 14.52 -0.13
CA GLN A 153 -11.29 14.59 1.31
C GLN A 153 -12.70 15.05 1.73
N GLY A 154 -13.34 14.26 2.59
CA GLY A 154 -14.70 14.53 3.08
C GLY A 154 -15.81 13.85 2.27
N ASP A 155 -15.49 13.20 1.16
CA ASP A 155 -16.48 12.39 0.44
C ASP A 155 -16.94 11.23 1.32
N THR A 156 -18.23 10.90 1.23
CA THR A 156 -18.81 9.69 1.80
C THR A 156 -19.10 8.73 0.66
N VAL A 157 -18.57 7.53 0.74
CA VAL A 157 -18.74 6.51 -0.29
C VAL A 157 -19.16 5.18 0.34
N THR A 158 -20.10 4.48 -0.28
CA THR A 158 -20.44 3.11 0.10
C THR A 158 -19.37 2.15 -0.38
N VAL A 159 -18.89 1.29 0.50
CA VAL A 159 -17.97 0.21 0.17
C VAL A 159 -18.68 -1.12 0.37
N THR A 160 -18.86 -1.86 -0.72
CA THR A 160 -19.45 -3.19 -0.68
C THR A 160 -18.35 -4.22 -0.48
N VAL A 161 -18.50 -5.03 0.55
CA VAL A 161 -17.58 -6.13 0.84
C VAL A 161 -18.31 -7.47 0.80
N GLN A 162 -17.57 -8.51 0.49
CA GLN A 162 -18.04 -9.88 0.68
C GLN A 162 -17.30 -10.52 1.85
N ARG A 163 -18.06 -10.94 2.86
CA ARG A 163 -17.54 -11.55 4.09
C ARG A 163 -17.84 -13.03 4.09
N LYS A 164 -16.83 -13.84 4.40
CA LYS A 164 -16.98 -15.29 4.49
C LYS A 164 -17.88 -15.67 5.66
N SER A 165 -18.98 -16.35 5.37
CA SER A 165 -19.82 -17.06 6.34
C SER A 165 -19.44 -18.55 6.35
N VAL A 166 -20.18 -19.39 7.04
CA VAL A 166 -19.83 -20.83 7.21
C VAL A 166 -19.63 -21.55 5.86
N ASN A 167 -20.51 -21.32 4.87
CA ASN A 167 -20.47 -22.00 3.58
C ASN A 167 -20.50 -21.07 2.35
N GLU A 168 -20.59 -19.76 2.53
CA GLU A 168 -20.77 -18.82 1.43
C GLU A 168 -20.20 -17.45 1.79
N TYR A 169 -19.95 -16.62 0.78
CA TYR A 169 -19.67 -15.21 0.95
C TYR A 169 -20.98 -14.43 0.98
N LYS A 170 -21.11 -13.50 1.92
CA LYS A 170 -22.28 -12.60 2.05
C LYS A 170 -21.84 -11.18 1.76
N GLU A 171 -22.65 -10.50 0.96
CA GLU A 171 -22.47 -9.10 0.65
C GLU A 171 -22.94 -8.23 1.81
N LEU A 172 -22.13 -7.22 2.14
CA LEU A 172 -22.38 -6.22 3.18
C LEU A 172 -21.99 -4.84 2.62
N GLU A 173 -22.75 -3.82 3.04
CA GLU A 173 -22.49 -2.40 2.71
C GLU A 173 -22.26 -1.56 3.95
#